data_7f3b576f337405ddb6ff23bbc71efcf0
#
_entry.id   7f3b576f337405ddb6ff23bbc71efcf0
#
_cell.length_a   1.000
_cell.length_b   1.000
_cell.length_c   1.000
_cell.angle_alpha   90.00
_cell.angle_beta   90.00
_cell.angle_gamma   90.00
#
_symmetry.space_group_name_H-M   'P 1'
#
loop_
_entity.id
_entity.type
_entity.pdbx_description
1 polymer ?
#
loop_
_entity_poly.entity_id
_entity_poly.type
_entity_poly.pdbx_seq_one_letter_code
_entity_poly.pdbx_strand_id
1 'polypeptide(L)'
;QSAFYVASSQTAEIVNLAIRLGRPLLVEGEAGCGKTRLAHAIAAELELAGSPISITVKSTTQAKDLLYRFDALRRLQDAQNPTNTDARWVYPYVELEPLGDAIQRGKPCVVLIDEVDKADIDFPNDLLDVLDRFEFDIDDLPRSESDQCAGAKGFDRHVTAPAGGVKPIVIITSNN
;
A
#
# COMPACT_ATOMS: atom_id res chain seq x y z
N GLN A 1 -3.43 25.43 -4.79
CA GLN A 1 -4.87 25.78 -4.86
C GLN A 1 -5.65 24.54 -4.51
N SER A 2 -6.13 24.41 -3.27
CA SER A 2 -7.06 23.36 -2.86
C SER A 2 -8.39 23.64 -3.58
N ALA A 3 -8.66 22.89 -4.65
CA ALA A 3 -9.99 22.88 -5.23
C ALA A 3 -10.95 22.33 -4.16
N PHE A 4 -11.89 23.12 -3.71
CA PHE A 4 -12.91 22.73 -2.74
C PHE A 4 -13.66 21.50 -3.26
N TYR A 5 -13.53 20.38 -2.56
CA TYR A 5 -14.39 19.23 -2.73
C TYR A 5 -15.51 19.34 -1.70
N VAL A 6 -16.74 19.46 -2.18
CA VAL A 6 -17.91 19.50 -1.29
C VAL A 6 -18.53 18.13 -1.29
N ALA A 7 -18.31 17.37 -0.22
CA ALA A 7 -18.97 16.09 -0.02
C ALA A 7 -20.45 16.31 0.38
N SER A 8 -21.33 15.41 -0.06
CA SER A 8 -22.67 15.32 0.52
C SER A 8 -22.57 14.85 1.98
N SER A 9 -23.56 15.14 2.81
CA SER A 9 -23.63 14.63 4.19
C SER A 9 -23.53 13.12 4.23
N GLN A 10 -24.20 12.44 3.31
CA GLN A 10 -24.15 10.98 3.19
C GLN A 10 -22.73 10.47 2.87
N THR A 11 -22.02 11.12 1.96
CA THR A 11 -20.62 10.76 1.64
C THR A 11 -19.73 10.93 2.87
N ALA A 12 -19.88 12.03 3.61
CA ALA A 12 -19.11 12.28 4.82
C ALA A 12 -19.39 11.24 5.92
N GLU A 13 -20.64 10.84 6.11
CA GLU A 13 -21.02 9.79 7.05
C GLU A 13 -20.39 8.43 6.72
N ILE A 14 -20.43 8.04 5.42
CA ILE A 14 -19.83 6.77 4.96
C ILE A 14 -18.30 6.79 5.15
N VAL A 15 -17.64 7.89 4.77
CA VAL A 15 -16.20 8.06 4.98
C VAL A 15 -15.84 7.96 6.46
N ASN A 16 -16.56 8.66 7.34
CA ASN A 16 -16.33 8.61 8.79
C ASN A 16 -16.54 7.19 9.35
N LEU A 17 -17.53 6.48 8.84
CA LEU A 17 -17.78 5.09 9.24
C LEU A 17 -16.63 4.17 8.81
N ALA A 18 -16.16 4.27 7.56
CA ALA A 18 -15.04 3.48 7.05
C ALA A 18 -13.76 3.73 7.88
N ILE A 19 -13.46 4.99 8.18
CA ILE A 19 -12.31 5.37 9.02
C ILE A 19 -12.42 4.76 10.42
N ARG A 20 -13.59 4.89 11.07
CA ARG A 20 -13.81 4.34 12.43
C ARG A 20 -13.71 2.82 12.49
N LEU A 21 -14.15 2.13 11.42
CA LEU A 21 -14.06 0.69 11.31
C LEU A 21 -12.69 0.19 10.87
N GLY A 22 -11.79 1.10 10.45
CA GLY A 22 -10.50 0.75 9.85
C GLY A 22 -10.66 -0.12 8.60
N ARG A 23 -11.68 0.16 7.76
CA ARG A 23 -11.99 -0.57 6.53
C ARG A 23 -11.69 0.25 5.28
N PRO A 24 -11.25 -0.38 4.18
CA PRO A 24 -11.09 0.30 2.91
C PRO A 24 -12.45 0.81 2.40
N LEU A 25 -12.42 1.95 1.69
CA LEU A 25 -13.58 2.54 1.06
C LEU A 25 -13.50 2.37 -0.45
N LEU A 26 -14.43 1.62 -1.04
CA LEU A 26 -14.61 1.54 -2.49
C LEU A 26 -15.50 2.70 -2.94
N VAL A 27 -15.04 3.43 -3.97
CA VAL A 27 -15.73 4.55 -4.59
C VAL A 27 -15.92 4.26 -6.07
N GLU A 28 -17.15 4.01 -6.46
CA GLU A 28 -17.54 3.74 -7.84
C GLU A 28 -18.18 4.96 -8.48
N GLY A 29 -18.04 5.08 -9.79
CA GLY A 29 -18.67 6.15 -10.56
C GLY A 29 -17.94 6.45 -11.86
N GLU A 30 -18.57 7.26 -12.71
CA GLU A 30 -18.01 7.65 -14.01
C GLU A 30 -16.65 8.37 -13.89
N ALA A 31 -15.87 8.30 -14.97
CA ALA A 31 -14.61 9.04 -15.05
C ALA A 31 -14.87 10.55 -14.87
N GLY A 32 -14.04 11.21 -14.07
CA GLY A 32 -14.15 12.66 -13.83
C GLY A 32 -15.14 13.09 -12.76
N CYS A 33 -15.90 12.19 -12.12
CA CYS A 33 -16.86 12.55 -11.06
C CYS A 33 -16.21 12.98 -9.72
N GLY A 34 -14.89 12.97 -9.62
CA GLY A 34 -14.17 13.48 -8.46
C GLY A 34 -13.69 12.42 -7.45
N LYS A 35 -13.69 11.13 -7.79
CA LYS A 35 -13.23 10.04 -6.91
C LYS A 35 -11.84 10.28 -6.31
N THR A 36 -10.87 10.62 -7.15
CA THR A 36 -9.51 10.94 -6.73
C THR A 36 -9.45 12.18 -5.82
N ARG A 37 -10.32 13.17 -6.06
CA ARG A 37 -10.41 14.37 -5.20
C ARG A 37 -10.93 14.07 -3.80
N LEU A 38 -11.75 13.04 -3.64
CA LEU A 38 -12.22 12.62 -2.32
C LEU A 38 -11.04 12.23 -1.41
N ALA A 39 -10.05 11.50 -1.93
CA ALA A 39 -8.86 11.14 -1.16
C ALA A 39 -8.07 12.37 -0.68
N HIS A 40 -7.92 13.37 -1.55
CA HIS A 40 -7.28 14.63 -1.19
C HIS A 40 -8.08 15.42 -0.16
N ALA A 41 -9.41 15.42 -0.29
CA ALA A 41 -10.28 16.12 0.67
C ALA A 41 -10.19 15.47 2.07
N ILE A 42 -10.17 14.14 2.15
CA ILE A 42 -10.02 13.41 3.42
C ILE A 42 -8.66 13.71 4.06
N ALA A 43 -7.57 13.70 3.28
CA ALA A 43 -6.25 14.02 3.81
C ALA A 43 -6.18 15.47 4.35
N ALA A 44 -6.81 16.41 3.66
CA ALA A 44 -6.87 17.80 4.08
C ALA A 44 -7.74 18.00 5.34
N GLU A 45 -8.92 17.39 5.39
CA GLU A 45 -9.85 17.50 6.52
C GLU A 45 -9.29 16.90 7.82
N LEU A 46 -8.52 15.82 7.68
CA LEU A 46 -7.84 15.17 8.81
C LEU A 46 -6.47 15.80 9.14
N GLU A 47 -6.10 16.89 8.48
CA GLU A 47 -4.83 17.60 8.66
C GLU A 47 -3.60 16.67 8.56
N LEU A 48 -3.69 15.65 7.69
CA LEU A 48 -2.60 14.69 7.54
C LEU A 48 -1.40 15.33 6.82
N ALA A 49 -0.21 14.99 7.31
CA ALA A 49 1.01 15.49 6.70
C ALA A 49 1.22 14.86 5.31
N GLY A 50 1.17 15.68 4.27
CA GLY A 50 1.43 15.30 2.89
C GLY A 50 0.17 15.03 2.05
N SER A 51 0.40 14.80 0.76
CA SER A 51 -0.64 14.38 -0.18
C SER A 51 -0.94 12.90 -0.03
N PRO A 52 -2.14 12.43 -0.45
CA PRO A 52 -2.42 11.01 -0.54
C PRO A 52 -1.35 10.26 -1.34
N ILE A 53 -0.98 9.09 -0.87
CA ILE A 53 -0.13 8.16 -1.61
C ILE A 53 -1.00 7.57 -2.73
N SER A 54 -0.69 7.89 -3.99
CA SER A 54 -1.51 7.49 -5.13
C SER A 54 -0.85 6.34 -5.89
N ILE A 55 -1.61 5.26 -6.08
CA ILE A 55 -1.20 4.07 -6.81
C ILE A 55 -2.22 3.87 -7.93
N THR A 56 -1.75 3.86 -9.18
CA THR A 56 -2.62 3.60 -10.34
C THR A 56 -2.47 2.14 -10.77
N VAL A 57 -3.58 1.43 -10.81
CA VAL A 57 -3.63 0.02 -11.20
C VAL A 57 -3.63 -0.12 -12.73
N LYS A 58 -2.93 -1.12 -13.23
CA LYS A 58 -2.85 -1.50 -14.65
C LYS A 58 -3.28 -2.96 -14.79
N SER A 59 -3.56 -3.40 -16.01
CA SER A 59 -3.95 -4.78 -16.31
C SER A 59 -2.92 -5.84 -15.90
N THR A 60 -1.66 -5.45 -15.73
CA THR A 60 -0.57 -6.35 -15.30
C THR A 60 -0.25 -6.22 -13.82
N THR A 61 -0.91 -5.33 -13.09
CA THR A 61 -0.63 -5.09 -11.67
C THR A 61 -1.19 -6.25 -10.83
N GLN A 62 -0.34 -6.82 -10.00
CA GLN A 62 -0.73 -7.80 -8.98
C GLN A 62 -0.81 -7.12 -7.61
N ALA A 63 -1.58 -7.68 -6.67
CA ALA A 63 -1.71 -7.14 -5.31
C ALA A 63 -0.34 -7.06 -4.61
N LYS A 64 0.53 -8.01 -4.84
CA LYS A 64 1.92 -8.04 -4.37
C LYS A 64 2.72 -6.79 -4.78
N ASP A 65 2.50 -6.29 -6.02
CA ASP A 65 3.24 -5.14 -6.56
C ASP A 65 2.94 -3.83 -5.80
N LEU A 66 1.87 -3.79 -5.01
CA LEU A 66 1.55 -2.67 -4.14
C LEU A 66 2.25 -2.75 -2.78
N LEU A 67 2.73 -3.93 -2.41
CA LEU A 67 3.27 -4.24 -1.08
C LEU A 67 4.79 -4.20 -1.04
N TYR A 68 5.44 -4.92 -1.96
CA TYR A 68 6.88 -4.96 -2.04
C TYR A 68 7.37 -5.41 -3.42
N ARG A 69 8.63 -5.15 -3.68
CA ARG A 69 9.34 -5.56 -4.89
C ARG A 69 10.62 -6.31 -4.52
N PHE A 70 10.87 -7.40 -5.21
CA PHE A 70 12.12 -8.14 -5.13
C PHE A 70 12.95 -7.93 -6.40
N ASP A 71 14.15 -7.34 -6.28
CA ASP A 71 15.07 -7.09 -7.39
C ASP A 71 15.99 -8.30 -7.64
N ALA A 72 15.43 -9.33 -8.26
CA ALA A 72 16.14 -10.55 -8.62
C ALA A 72 17.30 -10.29 -9.60
N LEU A 73 17.15 -9.32 -10.49
CA LEU A 73 18.18 -8.99 -11.50
C LEU A 73 19.42 -8.39 -10.82
N ARG A 74 19.22 -7.42 -9.95
CA ARG A 74 20.32 -6.81 -9.18
C ARG A 74 21.01 -7.87 -8.33
N ARG A 75 20.24 -8.74 -7.65
CA ARG A 75 20.81 -9.85 -6.88
C ARG A 75 21.68 -10.77 -7.73
N LEU A 76 21.22 -11.13 -8.94
CA LEU A 76 21.98 -11.96 -9.87
C LEU A 76 23.27 -11.28 -10.31
N GLN A 77 23.23 -10.00 -10.62
CA GLN A 77 24.42 -9.21 -10.99
C GLN A 77 25.43 -9.16 -9.85
N ASP A 78 24.97 -8.90 -8.63
CA ASP A 78 25.82 -8.83 -7.45
C ASP A 78 26.43 -10.20 -7.10
N ALA A 79 25.69 -11.29 -7.31
CA ALA A 79 26.19 -12.66 -7.11
C ALA A 79 27.34 -13.05 -8.05
N GLN A 80 27.44 -12.39 -9.22
CA GLN A 80 28.57 -12.59 -10.15
C GLN A 80 29.84 -11.84 -9.73
N ASN A 81 29.74 -10.95 -8.75
CA ASN A 81 30.89 -10.21 -8.22
C ASN A 81 31.46 -10.91 -6.99
N PRO A 82 32.66 -11.53 -7.06
CA PRO A 82 33.24 -12.29 -5.95
C PRO A 82 33.50 -11.47 -4.69
N THR A 83 33.56 -10.15 -4.81
CA THR A 83 33.82 -9.25 -3.67
C THR A 83 32.55 -8.81 -2.95
N ASN A 84 31.38 -9.03 -3.54
CA ASN A 84 30.09 -8.66 -2.95
C ASN A 84 29.56 -9.78 -2.07
N THR A 85 29.70 -9.63 -0.75
CA THR A 85 29.22 -10.60 0.23
C THR A 85 27.71 -10.50 0.49
N ASP A 86 27.06 -9.40 0.05
CA ASP A 86 25.66 -9.13 0.32
C ASP A 86 24.73 -9.98 -0.58
N ALA A 87 25.21 -10.41 -1.75
CA ALA A 87 24.45 -11.23 -2.69
C ALA A 87 23.99 -12.60 -2.14
N ARG A 88 24.63 -13.09 -1.07
CA ARG A 88 24.18 -14.30 -0.36
C ARG A 88 22.86 -14.11 0.38
N TRP A 89 22.50 -12.87 0.72
CA TRP A 89 21.28 -12.52 1.39
C TRP A 89 20.20 -12.07 0.39
N VAL A 90 18.95 -12.37 0.64
CA VAL A 90 17.81 -11.89 -0.18
C VAL A 90 17.39 -10.49 0.24
N TYR A 91 17.49 -10.22 1.52
CA TYR A 91 16.99 -9.02 2.18
C TYR A 91 17.44 -7.67 1.58
N PRO A 92 18.69 -7.47 1.14
CA PRO A 92 19.11 -6.21 0.51
C PRO A 92 18.37 -5.86 -0.78
N TYR A 93 17.75 -6.85 -1.42
CA TYR A 93 17.09 -6.75 -2.72
C TYR A 93 15.56 -6.67 -2.61
N VAL A 94 15.02 -6.63 -1.38
CA VAL A 94 13.59 -6.40 -1.14
C VAL A 94 13.38 -4.93 -0.79
N GLU A 95 12.42 -4.30 -1.46
CA GLU A 95 11.99 -2.93 -1.20
C GLU A 95 10.48 -2.91 -0.98
N LEU A 96 10.03 -2.17 0.05
CA LEU A 96 8.60 -1.97 0.25
C LEU A 96 8.07 -0.97 -0.77
N GLU A 97 6.95 -1.33 -1.38
CA GLU A 97 6.17 -0.46 -2.26
C GLU A 97 5.21 0.43 -1.43
N PRO A 98 4.56 1.43 -2.02
CA PRO A 98 3.87 2.47 -1.27
C PRO A 98 2.82 2.00 -0.27
N LEU A 99 2.04 0.95 -0.57
CA LEU A 99 1.07 0.40 0.37
C LEU A 99 1.76 -0.37 1.50
N GLY A 100 2.76 -1.20 1.17
CA GLY A 100 3.53 -1.94 2.17
C GLY A 100 4.28 -1.02 3.13
N ASP A 101 4.89 0.05 2.61
CA ASP A 101 5.55 1.07 3.41
C ASP A 101 4.57 1.85 4.30
N ALA A 102 3.36 2.16 3.81
CA ALA A 102 2.31 2.79 4.62
C ALA A 102 1.87 1.91 5.79
N ILE A 103 1.72 0.60 5.55
CA ILE A 103 1.40 -0.39 6.58
C ILE A 103 2.53 -0.46 7.62
N GLN A 104 3.76 -0.65 7.16
CA GLN A 104 4.94 -0.81 8.03
C GLN A 104 5.21 0.43 8.90
N ARG A 105 5.03 1.64 8.36
CA ARG A 105 5.22 2.88 9.14
C ARG A 105 4.20 3.06 10.25
N GLY A 106 2.99 2.54 10.10
CA GLY A 106 1.92 2.68 11.10
C GLY A 106 1.57 4.13 11.43
N LYS A 107 1.75 5.06 10.48
CA LYS A 107 1.43 6.48 10.63
C LYS A 107 0.16 6.83 9.88
N PRO A 108 -0.65 7.77 10.40
CA PRO A 108 -1.85 8.22 9.71
C PRO A 108 -1.52 8.76 8.30
N CYS A 109 -2.08 8.15 7.28
CA CYS A 109 -1.96 8.58 5.88
C CYS A 109 -3.17 8.11 5.08
N VAL A 110 -3.37 8.71 3.91
CA VAL A 110 -4.36 8.25 2.93
C VAL A 110 -3.63 7.56 1.79
N VAL A 111 -4.05 6.35 1.46
CA VAL A 111 -3.60 5.60 0.27
C VAL A 111 -4.77 5.53 -0.70
N LEU A 112 -4.55 6.02 -1.91
CA LEU A 112 -5.49 5.96 -3.02
C LEU A 112 -5.04 4.89 -4.00
N ILE A 113 -5.86 3.86 -4.19
CA ILE A 113 -5.67 2.81 -5.21
C ILE A 113 -6.66 3.10 -6.32
N ASP A 114 -6.17 3.69 -7.41
CA ASP A 114 -6.99 4.23 -8.49
C ASP A 114 -7.15 3.23 -9.63
N GLU A 115 -8.37 3.17 -10.20
CA GLU A 115 -8.72 2.36 -11.38
C GLU A 115 -8.57 0.83 -11.17
N VAL A 116 -9.08 0.31 -10.04
CA VAL A 116 -9.01 -1.13 -9.72
C VAL A 116 -9.73 -2.02 -10.76
N ASP A 117 -10.69 -1.46 -11.49
CA ASP A 117 -11.39 -2.10 -12.60
C ASP A 117 -10.49 -2.50 -13.79
N LYS A 118 -9.28 -1.96 -13.87
CA LYS A 118 -8.31 -2.33 -14.90
C LYS A 118 -7.50 -3.58 -14.60
N ALA A 119 -7.47 -4.02 -13.34
CA ALA A 119 -6.72 -5.19 -12.92
C ALA A 119 -7.35 -6.51 -13.41
N ASP A 120 -6.60 -7.58 -13.27
CA ASP A 120 -7.12 -8.94 -13.44
C ASP A 120 -8.19 -9.25 -12.39
N ILE A 121 -9.04 -10.23 -12.68
CA ILE A 121 -10.20 -10.61 -11.86
C ILE A 121 -9.82 -11.06 -10.43
N ASP A 122 -8.64 -11.61 -10.26
CA ASP A 122 -8.16 -12.09 -8.96
C ASP A 122 -7.59 -10.96 -8.07
N PHE A 123 -7.14 -9.86 -8.66
CA PHE A 123 -6.51 -8.75 -7.97
C PHE A 123 -7.33 -8.18 -6.79
N PRO A 124 -8.64 -7.92 -6.92
CA PRO A 124 -9.43 -7.39 -5.81
C PRO A 124 -9.47 -8.33 -4.59
N ASN A 125 -9.56 -9.64 -4.81
CA ASN A 125 -9.60 -10.63 -3.74
C ASN A 125 -8.28 -10.68 -2.97
N ASP A 126 -7.16 -10.75 -3.69
CA ASP A 126 -5.83 -10.75 -3.11
C ASP A 126 -5.55 -9.46 -2.31
N LEU A 127 -5.99 -8.32 -2.86
CA LEU A 127 -5.85 -7.04 -2.18
C LEU A 127 -6.70 -6.94 -0.91
N LEU A 128 -7.94 -7.44 -0.95
CA LEU A 128 -8.85 -7.41 0.20
C LEU A 128 -8.34 -8.23 1.37
N ASP A 129 -7.68 -9.37 1.13
CA ASP A 129 -7.08 -10.18 2.21
C ASP A 129 -6.03 -9.38 2.99
N VAL A 130 -5.18 -8.64 2.29
CA VAL A 130 -4.20 -7.75 2.91
C VAL A 130 -4.87 -6.59 3.65
N LEU A 131 -5.87 -5.95 3.04
CA LEU A 131 -6.53 -4.77 3.59
C LEU A 131 -7.46 -5.09 4.78
N ASP A 132 -7.87 -6.34 4.95
CA ASP A 132 -8.65 -6.76 6.12
C ASP A 132 -7.79 -6.71 7.39
N ARG A 133 -6.57 -7.20 7.31
CA ARG A 133 -5.64 -7.31 8.44
C ARG A 133 -4.65 -6.16 8.51
N PHE A 134 -4.25 -5.58 7.38
CA PHE A 134 -3.13 -4.65 7.20
C PHE A 134 -1.81 -5.30 7.63
N GLU A 135 -1.60 -6.52 7.16
CA GLU A 135 -0.38 -7.30 7.31
C GLU A 135 -0.17 -8.16 6.07
N PHE A 136 1.08 -8.51 5.78
CA PHE A 136 1.45 -9.38 4.68
C PHE A 136 2.80 -10.04 4.91
N ASP A 137 3.05 -11.17 4.23
CA ASP A 137 4.34 -11.83 4.21
C ASP A 137 5.13 -11.49 2.95
N ILE A 138 6.44 -11.33 3.10
CA ILE A 138 7.38 -11.22 1.98
C ILE A 138 7.82 -12.63 1.62
N ASP A 139 7.17 -13.22 0.60
CA ASP A 139 7.38 -14.62 0.22
C ASP A 139 8.77 -14.91 -0.32
N ASP A 140 9.41 -13.91 -0.93
CA ASP A 140 10.77 -14.02 -1.47
C ASP A 140 11.84 -14.08 -0.36
N LEU A 141 11.51 -13.71 0.88
CA LEU A 141 12.42 -13.78 2.03
C LEU A 141 12.40 -15.18 2.66
N PRO A 142 13.54 -15.88 2.70
CA PRO A 142 13.65 -17.12 3.45
C PRO A 142 13.39 -16.90 4.95
N ARG A 143 12.70 -17.84 5.59
CA ARG A 143 12.42 -17.76 7.04
C ARG A 143 13.69 -17.66 7.88
N SER A 144 14.79 -18.27 7.43
CA SER A 144 16.10 -18.23 8.10
C SER A 144 16.81 -16.87 8.06
N GLU A 145 16.39 -15.96 7.16
CA GLU A 145 16.99 -14.63 7.08
C GLU A 145 16.26 -13.59 7.94
N SER A 146 14.99 -13.82 8.30
CA SER A 146 14.20 -12.85 9.07
C SER A 146 14.87 -12.50 10.40
N ASP A 147 15.39 -13.49 11.10
CA ASP A 147 16.00 -13.31 12.42
C ASP A 147 17.36 -12.58 12.38
N GLN A 148 18.06 -12.64 11.25
CA GLN A 148 19.41 -12.09 11.11
C GLN A 148 19.41 -10.68 10.49
N CYS A 149 18.39 -10.32 9.74
CA CYS A 149 18.35 -9.12 8.93
C CYS A 149 17.27 -8.11 9.33
N ALA A 150 16.33 -8.47 10.20
CA ALA A 150 15.20 -7.65 10.62
C ALA A 150 15.58 -6.22 11.06
N GLY A 151 16.77 -6.04 11.63
CA GLY A 151 17.28 -4.74 12.04
C GLY A 151 17.87 -3.87 10.91
N ALA A 152 18.25 -4.45 9.78
CA ALA A 152 19.02 -3.75 8.74
C ALA A 152 18.16 -2.84 7.85
N LYS A 153 16.91 -3.21 7.58
CA LYS A 153 15.97 -2.43 6.76
C LYS A 153 14.74 -1.93 7.53
N GLY A 154 14.60 -2.26 8.81
CA GLY A 154 13.51 -1.78 9.67
C GLY A 154 12.18 -2.49 9.45
N PHE A 155 12.14 -3.63 8.76
CA PHE A 155 10.98 -4.51 8.62
C PHE A 155 11.40 -5.98 8.65
N ASP A 156 10.47 -6.86 8.99
CA ASP A 156 10.64 -8.31 9.04
C ASP A 156 10.00 -8.97 7.82
N ARG A 157 10.16 -10.30 7.68
CA ARG A 157 9.45 -11.08 6.67
C ARG A 157 7.93 -10.89 6.79
N HIS A 158 7.40 -10.94 7.99
CA HIS A 158 6.00 -10.60 8.28
C HIS A 158 5.92 -9.10 8.56
N VAL A 159 5.32 -8.37 7.63
CA VAL A 159 5.17 -6.91 7.72
C VAL A 159 3.80 -6.57 8.30
N THR A 160 3.81 -5.83 9.39
CA THR A 160 2.62 -5.29 10.05
C THR A 160 2.93 -3.92 10.64
N ALA A 161 1.91 -3.18 11.02
CA ALA A 161 2.10 -1.93 11.72
C ALA A 161 2.78 -2.15 13.09
N PRO A 162 3.66 -1.25 13.52
CA PRO A 162 4.28 -1.33 14.85
C PRO A 162 3.22 -1.22 15.95
N ALA A 163 3.54 -1.69 17.15
CA ALA A 163 2.65 -1.63 18.31
C ALA A 163 2.19 -0.17 18.56
N GLY A 164 0.88 0.05 18.60
CA GLY A 164 0.30 1.38 18.70
C GLY A 164 0.24 2.16 17.38
N GLY A 165 0.65 1.56 16.28
CA GLY A 165 0.54 2.15 14.94
C GLY A 165 -0.92 2.28 14.49
N VAL A 166 -1.14 3.18 13.54
CA VAL A 166 -2.45 3.47 12.95
C VAL A 166 -2.51 2.87 11.54
N LYS A 167 -3.62 2.23 11.22
CA LYS A 167 -3.90 1.73 9.87
C LYS A 167 -4.01 2.89 8.89
N PRO A 168 -3.47 2.77 7.65
CA PRO A 168 -3.71 3.75 6.60
C PRO A 168 -5.20 3.80 6.24
N ILE A 169 -5.69 4.97 5.84
CA ILE A 169 -7.02 5.13 5.26
C ILE A 169 -6.91 4.78 3.79
N VAL A 170 -7.49 3.65 3.38
CA VAL A 170 -7.40 3.18 2.01
C VAL A 170 -8.68 3.52 1.25
N ILE A 171 -8.52 4.19 0.12
CA ILE A 171 -9.58 4.54 -0.82
C ILE A 171 -9.28 3.83 -2.14
N ILE A 172 -10.23 3.05 -2.60
CA ILE A 172 -10.15 2.29 -3.85
C ILE A 172 -11.16 2.92 -4.83
N THR A 173 -10.75 3.17 -6.05
CA THR A 173 -11.66 3.70 -7.06
C THR A 173 -11.89 2.71 -8.20
N SER A 174 -13.11 2.73 -8.74
CA SER A 174 -13.52 2.00 -9.94
C SER A 174 -14.32 2.91 -10.87
N ASN A 175 -14.22 2.67 -12.18
CA ASN A 175 -15.01 3.38 -13.20
C ASN A 175 -16.25 2.62 -13.65
N ASN A 176 -16.57 1.49 -13.07
CA ASN A 176 -17.77 0.70 -13.35
C ASN A 176 -18.97 1.19 -12.55
#